data_84f6b452a8f6dddca767cedfe8b90663
#
_entry.id   84f6b452a8f6dddca767cedfe8b90663
#
_cell.length_a   1.000
_cell.length_b   1.000
_cell.length_c   1.000
_cell.angle_alpha   90.00
_cell.angle_beta   90.00
_cell.angle_gamma   90.00
#
_symmetry.space_group_name_H-M   'P 1'
#
loop_
_entity.id
_entity.type
_entity.pdbx_description
1 polymer ?
#
loop_
_entity_poly.entity_id
_entity_poly.type
_entity_poly.pdbx_seq_one_letter_code
_entity_poly.pdbx_strand_id
1 'polypeptide(L)'
;MRKKVFACAVCAVIGLLAASCAKNEDESNETLRERSFEAWIQLYAPNAEKLDGGIYVEKLKSSEQPGALTPADVDTWVMINYTGRTMASGDVVVTRDPEIAKYQGTFNYYTHYTPDYVPFTPYNSIYYGSDLNLIVGNYLALGHMKEGDIWRVYIPSDLAYGSSGYSYEYSGFGGQNALGANIPVVMDLELVRVVKDPEKYEASLVQNYAVGQLNMNLTDTVRTNLYLKPISFGKDTATIKKDSTVSVYFVGRFLDGFVFDTNIDTAKKYNLTQYASSGKYEPISVDVGASEEEETTSSNIVIRGMDIALTKMVYGETATMVFTSTYGYGSSGQF
;
A
#
# COMPACT_ATOMS: atom_id res chain seq x y z
N MET A 1 -53.43 -20.39 61.31
CA MET A 1 -52.11 -20.89 60.85
C MET A 1 -51.94 -20.94 59.33
N ARG A 2 -52.96 -21.21 58.49
CA ARG A 2 -52.82 -21.37 57.03
C ARG A 2 -52.47 -20.06 56.26
N LYS A 3 -52.86 -18.87 56.73
CA LYS A 3 -52.60 -17.59 56.06
C LYS A 3 -51.15 -17.11 56.19
N LYS A 4 -50.42 -17.46 57.26
CA LYS A 4 -49.01 -17.06 57.48
C LYS A 4 -48.03 -17.93 56.66
N VAL A 5 -48.36 -19.16 56.37
CA VAL A 5 -47.56 -20.07 55.59
C VAL A 5 -47.56 -19.63 54.08
N PHE A 6 -48.71 -19.15 53.61
CA PHE A 6 -48.87 -18.69 52.22
C PHE A 6 -48.08 -17.42 51.93
N ALA A 7 -48.02 -16.51 52.92
CA ALA A 7 -47.23 -15.26 52.77
C ALA A 7 -45.72 -15.52 52.72
N CYS A 8 -45.21 -16.47 53.52
CA CYS A 8 -43.79 -16.87 53.46
C CYS A 8 -43.41 -17.58 52.17
N ALA A 9 -44.30 -18.43 51.62
CA ALA A 9 -44.02 -19.10 50.34
C ALA A 9 -44.00 -18.14 49.16
N VAL A 10 -44.86 -17.13 49.12
CA VAL A 10 -44.87 -16.08 48.05
C VAL A 10 -43.63 -15.21 48.16
N CYS A 11 -43.19 -14.81 49.35
CA CYS A 11 -41.96 -14.06 49.53
C CYS A 11 -40.71 -14.86 49.14
N ALA A 12 -40.66 -16.15 49.37
CA ALA A 12 -39.55 -17.02 48.98
C ALA A 12 -39.47 -17.19 47.45
N VAL A 13 -40.61 -17.27 46.75
CA VAL A 13 -40.66 -17.38 45.28
C VAL A 13 -40.27 -16.04 44.62
N ILE A 14 -40.69 -14.91 45.19
CA ILE A 14 -40.29 -13.58 44.69
C ILE A 14 -38.80 -13.35 44.94
N GLY A 15 -38.24 -13.78 46.06
CA GLY A 15 -36.81 -13.72 46.37
C GLY A 15 -35.95 -14.57 45.41
N LEU A 16 -36.44 -15.74 44.98
CA LEU A 16 -35.77 -16.60 44.00
C LEU A 16 -35.84 -16.05 42.58
N LEU A 17 -36.90 -15.34 42.21
CA LEU A 17 -37.01 -14.70 40.92
C LEU A 17 -36.13 -13.40 40.83
N ALA A 18 -35.95 -12.69 41.94
CA ALA A 18 -35.05 -11.54 42.02
C ALA A 18 -33.56 -11.94 42.01
N ALA A 19 -33.23 -13.14 42.55
CA ALA A 19 -31.84 -13.66 42.49
C ALA A 19 -31.47 -14.24 41.15
N SER A 20 -32.44 -14.49 40.25
CA SER A 20 -32.20 -14.96 38.87
C SER A 20 -31.83 -13.82 37.91
N CYS A 21 -32.08 -12.57 38.28
CA CYS A 21 -31.73 -11.42 37.45
C CYS A 21 -30.37 -10.78 37.79
N ALA A 22 -29.61 -11.32 38.73
CA ALA A 22 -28.35 -10.73 39.20
C ALA A 22 -27.12 -11.56 38.86
N LYS A 23 -27.08 -12.14 37.66
CA LYS A 23 -25.87 -12.65 37.05
C LYS A 23 -25.71 -12.08 35.66
N ASN A 24 -25.72 -10.78 35.56
CA ASN A 24 -24.96 -10.13 34.55
C ASN A 24 -23.56 -9.92 35.16
N GLU A 25 -22.66 -10.83 34.96
CA GLU A 25 -21.26 -10.51 34.93
C GLU A 25 -21.19 -9.41 33.88
N ASP A 26 -20.66 -8.24 34.22
CA ASP A 26 -20.41 -7.17 33.28
C ASP A 26 -19.42 -7.73 32.24
N GLU A 27 -19.97 -8.25 31.13
CA GLU A 27 -19.14 -8.73 30.02
C GLU A 27 -18.37 -7.53 29.51
N SER A 28 -17.07 -7.70 29.33
CA SER A 28 -16.25 -6.64 28.76
C SER A 28 -16.75 -6.27 27.36
N ASN A 29 -16.62 -5.02 26.98
CA ASN A 29 -16.95 -4.56 25.62
C ASN A 29 -16.19 -5.37 24.55
N GLU A 30 -15.04 -5.90 24.90
CA GLU A 30 -14.23 -6.77 24.05
C GLU A 30 -14.94 -8.10 23.80
N THR A 31 -15.40 -8.78 24.84
CA THR A 31 -16.17 -10.03 24.72
C THR A 31 -17.44 -9.86 23.90
N LEU A 32 -18.13 -8.72 24.04
CA LEU A 32 -19.33 -8.42 23.25
C LEU A 32 -19.01 -8.22 21.77
N ARG A 33 -17.89 -7.55 21.45
CA ARG A 33 -17.44 -7.37 20.06
C ARG A 33 -17.07 -8.70 19.42
N GLU A 34 -16.31 -9.53 20.12
CA GLU A 34 -15.93 -10.87 19.66
C GLU A 34 -17.14 -11.73 19.35
N ARG A 35 -18.10 -11.80 20.27
CA ARG A 35 -19.37 -12.54 20.04
C ARG A 35 -20.16 -12.00 18.85
N SER A 36 -20.23 -10.68 18.71
CA SER A 36 -20.95 -10.06 17.59
C SER A 36 -20.29 -10.39 16.26
N PHE A 37 -18.96 -10.38 16.22
CA PHE A 37 -18.18 -10.77 15.05
C PHE A 37 -18.43 -12.25 14.71
N GLU A 38 -18.30 -13.17 15.67
CA GLU A 38 -18.52 -14.59 15.45
C GLU A 38 -19.96 -14.89 15.03
N ALA A 39 -20.95 -14.25 15.65
CA ALA A 39 -22.35 -14.40 15.27
C ALA A 39 -22.60 -13.95 13.83
N TRP A 40 -21.98 -12.85 13.42
CA TRP A 40 -22.07 -12.39 12.04
C TRP A 40 -21.47 -13.41 11.06
N ILE A 41 -20.28 -13.97 11.36
CA ILE A 41 -19.65 -15.02 10.55
C ILE A 41 -20.59 -16.22 10.39
N GLN A 42 -21.17 -16.71 11.49
CA GLN A 42 -22.08 -17.84 11.45
C GLN A 42 -23.32 -17.60 10.57
N LEU A 43 -23.80 -16.35 10.52
CA LEU A 43 -25.01 -16.00 9.76
C LEU A 43 -24.73 -15.72 8.28
N TYR A 44 -23.63 -15.06 7.97
CA TYR A 44 -23.38 -14.49 6.64
C TYR A 44 -22.19 -15.11 5.90
N ALA A 45 -21.30 -15.79 6.62
CA ALA A 45 -20.15 -16.49 6.05
C ALA A 45 -19.95 -17.88 6.71
N PRO A 46 -20.98 -18.75 6.71
CA PRO A 46 -20.96 -20.03 7.46
C PRO A 46 -19.92 -21.01 6.94
N ASN A 47 -19.39 -20.81 5.73
CA ASN A 47 -18.35 -21.64 5.14
C ASN A 47 -16.93 -21.09 5.34
N ALA A 48 -16.80 -19.94 6.00
CA ALA A 48 -15.49 -19.35 6.28
C ALA A 48 -14.72 -20.22 7.29
N GLU A 49 -13.46 -20.51 6.97
CA GLU A 49 -12.53 -21.27 7.79
C GLU A 49 -11.88 -20.32 8.82
N LYS A 50 -11.92 -20.70 10.11
CA LYS A 50 -11.21 -19.95 11.17
C LYS A 50 -9.72 -20.28 11.11
N LEU A 51 -8.88 -19.27 11.01
CA LEU A 51 -7.43 -19.38 11.10
C LEU A 51 -6.92 -18.94 12.48
N ASP A 52 -5.65 -19.25 12.74
CA ASP A 52 -4.94 -18.77 13.92
C ASP A 52 -4.99 -17.23 13.98
N GLY A 53 -5.08 -16.70 15.22
CA GLY A 53 -5.20 -15.26 15.43
C GLY A 53 -6.64 -14.74 15.40
N GLY A 54 -7.65 -15.55 15.05
CA GLY A 54 -9.07 -15.18 15.15
C GLY A 54 -9.65 -14.53 13.89
N ILE A 55 -8.96 -14.55 12.78
CA ILE A 55 -9.51 -14.21 11.46
C ILE A 55 -10.27 -15.38 10.85
N TYR A 56 -11.18 -15.09 9.92
CA TYR A 56 -11.86 -16.11 9.12
C TYR A 56 -11.60 -15.86 7.64
N VAL A 57 -11.55 -16.92 6.83
CA VAL A 57 -11.22 -16.83 5.41
C VAL A 57 -12.14 -17.66 4.53
N GLU A 58 -12.42 -17.16 3.35
CA GLU A 58 -12.98 -17.89 2.23
C GLU A 58 -11.99 -17.83 1.06
N LYS A 59 -11.59 -19.00 0.55
CA LYS A 59 -10.68 -19.10 -0.59
C LYS A 59 -11.46 -18.89 -1.89
N LEU A 60 -11.46 -17.66 -2.41
CA LEU A 60 -12.17 -17.31 -3.65
C LEU A 60 -11.48 -17.92 -4.87
N LYS A 61 -10.15 -17.98 -4.84
CA LYS A 61 -9.31 -18.61 -5.85
C LYS A 61 -8.09 -19.20 -5.17
N SER A 62 -7.77 -20.44 -5.52
CA SER A 62 -6.52 -21.08 -5.11
C SER A 62 -5.53 -21.09 -6.27
N SER A 63 -4.26 -20.87 -5.95
CA SER A 63 -3.20 -20.91 -6.94
C SER A 63 -3.04 -22.31 -7.53
N GLU A 64 -3.00 -22.38 -8.85
CA GLU A 64 -2.72 -23.61 -9.60
C GLU A 64 -1.26 -23.65 -10.10
N GLN A 65 -0.45 -22.66 -9.74
CA GLN A 65 0.94 -22.55 -10.20
C GLN A 65 1.82 -23.58 -9.49
N PRO A 66 2.51 -24.47 -10.23
CA PRO A 66 3.48 -25.37 -9.63
C PRO A 66 4.62 -24.58 -8.98
N GLY A 67 4.86 -24.82 -7.70
CA GLY A 67 5.92 -24.11 -6.96
C GLY A 67 5.59 -22.69 -6.52
N ALA A 68 4.29 -22.31 -6.53
CA ALA A 68 3.85 -21.03 -5.96
C ALA A 68 4.42 -20.82 -4.54
N LEU A 69 5.01 -19.66 -4.33
CA LEU A 69 5.68 -19.32 -3.07
C LEU A 69 4.66 -18.88 -2.03
N THR A 70 4.99 -19.13 -0.77
CA THR A 70 4.30 -18.58 0.40
C THR A 70 5.22 -17.55 1.06
N PRO A 71 4.73 -16.44 1.61
CA PRO A 71 5.55 -15.48 2.35
C PRO A 71 5.87 -16.04 3.75
N ALA A 72 6.58 -17.17 3.80
CA ALA A 72 6.94 -17.86 5.04
C ALA A 72 8.24 -17.33 5.66
N ASP A 73 9.06 -16.62 4.87
CA ASP A 73 10.36 -16.15 5.31
C ASP A 73 10.25 -14.72 5.81
N VAL A 74 10.90 -14.44 6.93
CA VAL A 74 11.18 -13.07 7.41
C VAL A 74 12.03 -12.38 6.33
N ASP A 75 11.85 -11.08 6.15
CA ASP A 75 12.57 -10.26 5.16
C ASP A 75 12.19 -10.51 3.68
N THR A 76 11.04 -11.10 3.42
CA THR A 76 10.47 -11.12 2.08
C THR A 76 9.62 -9.89 1.80
N TRP A 77 9.42 -9.59 0.52
CA TRP A 77 8.45 -8.60 0.07
C TRP A 77 7.29 -9.28 -0.64
N VAL A 78 6.13 -8.69 -0.55
CA VAL A 78 4.93 -9.17 -1.23
C VAL A 78 4.31 -8.09 -2.10
N MET A 79 3.74 -8.51 -3.22
CA MET A 79 2.87 -7.66 -4.04
C MET A 79 1.44 -8.10 -3.81
N ILE A 80 0.59 -7.20 -3.36
CA ILE A 80 -0.79 -7.48 -2.98
C ILE A 80 -1.78 -6.54 -3.66
N ASN A 81 -2.89 -7.09 -4.15
CA ASN A 81 -4.09 -6.35 -4.46
C ASN A 81 -5.11 -6.56 -3.35
N TYR A 82 -5.92 -5.54 -3.11
CA TYR A 82 -6.98 -5.67 -2.11
C TYR A 82 -8.12 -4.69 -2.35
N THR A 83 -9.28 -5.09 -1.82
CA THR A 83 -10.43 -4.20 -1.60
C THR A 83 -10.97 -4.45 -0.21
N GLY A 84 -10.91 -3.44 0.63
CA GLY A 84 -11.41 -3.48 2.02
C GLY A 84 -12.79 -2.85 2.12
N ARG A 85 -13.65 -3.50 2.91
CA ARG A 85 -15.03 -3.05 3.17
C ARG A 85 -15.35 -3.12 4.64
N THR A 86 -16.26 -2.29 5.08
CA THR A 86 -16.88 -2.48 6.40
C THR A 86 -17.71 -3.76 6.39
N MET A 87 -17.62 -4.54 7.46
CA MET A 87 -18.31 -5.81 7.53
C MET A 87 -19.85 -5.65 7.61
N ALA A 88 -20.33 -4.61 8.27
CA ALA A 88 -21.75 -4.41 8.51
C ALA A 88 -22.53 -3.86 7.29
N SER A 89 -21.99 -2.85 6.60
CA SER A 89 -22.66 -2.17 5.49
C SER A 89 -22.12 -2.56 4.12
N GLY A 90 -20.91 -3.14 4.06
CA GLY A 90 -20.24 -3.46 2.80
C GLY A 90 -19.65 -2.23 2.09
N ASP A 91 -19.62 -1.08 2.76
CA ASP A 91 -19.04 0.14 2.20
C ASP A 91 -17.54 -0.04 1.96
N VAL A 92 -17.08 0.31 0.76
CA VAL A 92 -15.68 0.24 0.40
C VAL A 92 -14.89 1.31 1.15
N VAL A 93 -13.91 0.88 1.93
CA VAL A 93 -13.01 1.75 2.69
C VAL A 93 -11.74 2.04 1.88
N VAL A 94 -11.24 1.01 1.20
CA VAL A 94 -10.01 1.09 0.41
C VAL A 94 -10.07 0.11 -0.76
N THR A 95 -9.46 0.48 -1.89
CA THR A 95 -9.34 -0.44 -3.03
C THR A 95 -8.12 -0.10 -3.89
N ARG A 96 -7.51 -1.14 -4.45
CA ARG A 96 -6.52 -1.03 -5.53
C ARG A 96 -7.12 -1.26 -6.91
N ASP A 97 -8.42 -1.55 -6.98
CA ASP A 97 -9.13 -1.72 -8.25
C ASP A 97 -9.67 -0.36 -8.74
N PRO A 98 -9.19 0.14 -9.90
CA PRO A 98 -9.65 1.42 -10.45
C PRO A 98 -11.13 1.40 -10.84
N GLU A 99 -11.70 0.25 -11.24
CA GLU A 99 -13.11 0.18 -11.62
C GLU A 99 -14.00 0.27 -10.37
N ILE A 100 -13.61 -0.37 -9.27
CA ILE A 100 -14.31 -0.21 -7.99
C ILE A 100 -14.24 1.25 -7.53
N ALA A 101 -13.06 1.87 -7.61
CA ALA A 101 -12.90 3.28 -7.25
C ALA A 101 -13.78 4.21 -8.11
N LYS A 102 -13.87 3.97 -9.41
CA LYS A 102 -14.78 4.73 -10.31
C LYS A 102 -16.24 4.53 -9.92
N TYR A 103 -16.63 3.29 -9.66
CA TYR A 103 -18.00 2.98 -9.25
C TYR A 103 -18.38 3.66 -7.93
N GLN A 104 -17.45 3.76 -6.99
CA GLN A 104 -17.61 4.45 -5.71
C GLN A 104 -17.50 5.98 -5.81
N GLY A 105 -17.10 6.52 -6.95
CA GLY A 105 -16.83 7.95 -7.12
C GLY A 105 -15.58 8.45 -6.40
N THR A 106 -14.68 7.55 -5.99
CA THR A 106 -13.42 7.87 -5.29
C THR A 106 -12.20 7.80 -6.21
N PHE A 107 -12.41 7.43 -7.48
CA PHE A 107 -11.32 7.37 -8.45
C PHE A 107 -10.65 8.73 -8.63
N ASN A 108 -9.34 8.71 -8.63
CA ASN A 108 -8.55 9.87 -9.03
C ASN A 108 -7.39 9.44 -9.95
N TYR A 109 -6.93 10.36 -10.78
CA TYR A 109 -5.86 10.11 -11.76
C TYR A 109 -4.45 10.13 -11.14
N TYR A 110 -4.35 10.45 -9.85
CA TYR A 110 -3.08 10.56 -9.13
C TYR A 110 -2.75 9.30 -8.35
N THR A 111 -3.74 8.46 -8.11
CA THR A 111 -3.52 7.15 -7.50
C THR A 111 -3.03 6.18 -8.55
N HIS A 112 -1.89 5.58 -8.30
CA HIS A 112 -1.35 4.49 -9.09
C HIS A 112 -2.04 3.19 -8.66
N TYR A 113 -3.11 2.81 -9.38
CA TYR A 113 -3.89 1.60 -9.11
C TYR A 113 -3.15 0.35 -9.59
N THR A 114 -2.19 -0.07 -8.81
CA THR A 114 -1.39 -1.30 -9.01
C THR A 114 -1.31 -2.06 -7.70
N PRO A 115 -0.86 -3.32 -7.71
CA PRO A 115 -0.55 -4.03 -6.48
C PRO A 115 0.45 -3.25 -5.63
N ASP A 116 0.17 -3.15 -4.33
CA ASP A 116 1.13 -2.58 -3.39
C ASP A 116 2.30 -3.53 -3.21
N TYR A 117 3.50 -2.96 -3.18
CA TYR A 117 4.74 -3.66 -2.94
C TYR A 117 5.22 -3.33 -1.53
N VAL A 118 5.05 -4.27 -0.61
CA VAL A 118 5.25 -4.04 0.83
C VAL A 118 6.14 -5.11 1.45
N PRO A 119 6.95 -4.77 2.47
CA PRO A 119 7.74 -5.75 3.19
C PRO A 119 6.81 -6.67 3.99
N PHE A 120 7.06 -7.98 3.93
CA PHE A 120 6.42 -8.95 4.80
C PHE A 120 7.30 -9.13 6.04
N THR A 121 7.03 -8.30 7.06
CA THR A 121 7.80 -8.26 8.31
C THR A 121 7.16 -9.13 9.39
N PRO A 122 7.92 -9.56 10.42
CA PRO A 122 7.34 -10.29 11.55
C PRO A 122 6.21 -9.51 12.22
N TYR A 123 5.18 -10.22 12.68
CA TYR A 123 4.00 -9.68 13.33
C TYR A 123 4.30 -8.62 14.41
N ASN A 124 5.34 -8.83 15.22
CA ASN A 124 5.75 -7.91 16.28
C ASN A 124 6.37 -6.59 15.77
N SER A 125 6.66 -6.51 14.49
CA SER A 125 7.19 -5.31 13.83
C SER A 125 6.12 -4.52 13.08
N ILE A 126 4.86 -5.01 13.07
CA ILE A 126 3.77 -4.32 12.40
C ILE A 126 3.33 -3.14 13.26
N TYR A 127 3.54 -1.93 12.74
CA TYR A 127 3.02 -0.71 13.35
C TYR A 127 1.52 -0.61 13.10
N TYR A 128 0.72 -0.65 14.16
CA TYR A 128 -0.71 -0.36 14.08
C TYR A 128 -0.93 1.05 13.56
N GLY A 129 -1.55 1.18 12.42
CA GLY A 129 -2.16 2.45 11.98
C GLY A 129 -1.44 3.27 10.91
N SER A 130 -0.30 2.83 10.36
CA SER A 130 0.37 3.61 9.31
C SER A 130 0.02 3.17 7.88
N ASP A 131 -0.29 1.89 7.64
CA ASP A 131 -0.55 1.37 6.30
C ASP A 131 -1.80 0.49 6.24
N LEU A 132 -2.76 0.87 5.39
CA LEU A 132 -3.95 0.08 5.06
C LEU A 132 -3.61 -1.32 4.53
N ASN A 133 -2.42 -1.46 3.99
CA ASN A 133 -2.00 -2.58 3.17
C ASN A 133 -1.69 -3.81 4.01
N LEU A 134 -1.15 -3.60 5.21
CA LEU A 134 -0.65 -4.68 6.05
C LEU A 134 -1.16 -4.61 7.48
N ILE A 135 -2.49 -4.45 7.64
CA ILE A 135 -3.12 -4.66 8.95
C ILE A 135 -2.87 -6.10 9.41
N VAL A 136 -2.88 -6.30 10.72
CA VAL A 136 -2.56 -7.60 11.33
C VAL A 136 -3.34 -8.75 10.71
N GLY A 137 -4.63 -8.56 10.45
CA GLY A 137 -5.46 -9.58 9.82
C GLY A 137 -5.00 -9.96 8.41
N ASN A 138 -4.57 -8.99 7.59
CA ASN A 138 -3.99 -9.26 6.27
C ASN A 138 -2.67 -10.03 6.38
N TYR A 139 -1.80 -9.63 7.32
CA TYR A 139 -0.54 -10.31 7.56
C TYR A 139 -0.75 -11.79 7.93
N LEU A 140 -1.69 -12.08 8.83
CA LEU A 140 -2.02 -13.44 9.24
C LEU A 140 -2.51 -14.27 8.04
N ALA A 141 -3.39 -13.72 7.20
CA ALA A 141 -3.88 -14.40 6.00
C ALA A 141 -2.75 -14.67 5.00
N LEU A 142 -1.91 -13.66 4.70
CA LEU A 142 -0.79 -13.76 3.76
C LEU A 142 0.20 -14.86 4.15
N GLY A 143 0.42 -15.10 5.44
CA GLY A 143 1.28 -16.19 5.92
C GLY A 143 0.81 -17.59 5.51
N HIS A 144 -0.46 -17.74 5.15
CA HIS A 144 -1.07 -19.02 4.70
C HIS A 144 -1.34 -19.05 3.19
N MET A 145 -1.26 -17.90 2.49
CA MET A 145 -1.54 -17.78 1.07
C MET A 145 -0.33 -18.19 0.22
N LYS A 146 -0.60 -18.52 -1.05
CA LYS A 146 0.39 -18.75 -2.10
C LYS A 146 0.24 -17.70 -3.20
N GLU A 147 1.30 -17.44 -3.94
CA GLU A 147 1.23 -16.59 -5.14
C GLU A 147 0.07 -17.02 -6.04
N GLY A 148 -0.79 -16.06 -6.39
CA GLY A 148 -1.98 -16.26 -7.21
C GLY A 148 -3.25 -16.64 -6.44
N ASP A 149 -3.18 -16.79 -5.11
CA ASP A 149 -4.36 -16.96 -4.28
C ASP A 149 -5.15 -15.65 -4.18
N ILE A 150 -6.48 -15.77 -4.15
CA ILE A 150 -7.40 -14.69 -3.81
C ILE A 150 -8.31 -15.17 -2.70
N TRP A 151 -8.22 -14.51 -1.56
CA TRP A 151 -9.01 -14.87 -0.38
C TRP A 151 -9.87 -13.69 0.07
N ARG A 152 -11.05 -14.00 0.58
CA ARG A 152 -11.83 -13.06 1.37
C ARG A 152 -11.50 -13.30 2.83
N VAL A 153 -11.03 -12.25 3.50
CA VAL A 153 -10.57 -12.30 4.87
C VAL A 153 -11.49 -11.46 5.73
N TYR A 154 -12.10 -12.06 6.73
CA TYR A 154 -12.92 -11.39 7.73
C TYR A 154 -12.07 -11.11 8.95
N ILE A 155 -11.93 -9.85 9.30
CA ILE A 155 -10.95 -9.37 10.26
C ILE A 155 -11.69 -8.65 11.40
N PRO A 156 -11.60 -9.16 12.65
CA PRO A 156 -12.15 -8.45 13.80
C PRO A 156 -11.43 -7.10 14.00
N SER A 157 -12.10 -6.17 14.62
CA SER A 157 -11.64 -4.78 14.71
C SER A 157 -10.27 -4.60 15.36
N ASP A 158 -9.93 -5.41 16.32
CA ASP A 158 -8.65 -5.38 17.04
C ASP A 158 -7.45 -5.86 16.19
N LEU A 159 -7.70 -6.67 15.16
CA LEU A 159 -6.72 -7.07 14.15
C LEU A 159 -6.76 -6.20 12.89
N ALA A 160 -7.64 -5.20 12.88
CA ALA A 160 -7.76 -4.17 11.84
C ALA A 160 -7.28 -2.81 12.37
N TYR A 161 -8.18 -1.89 12.65
CA TYR A 161 -7.84 -0.50 13.06
C TYR A 161 -8.16 -0.21 14.53
N GLY A 162 -8.65 -1.20 15.26
CA GLY A 162 -8.88 -1.14 16.70
C GLY A 162 -9.76 0.02 17.15
N SER A 163 -9.47 0.50 18.36
CA SER A 163 -10.21 1.61 19.00
C SER A 163 -9.94 2.98 18.39
N SER A 164 -8.90 3.13 17.59
CA SER A 164 -8.58 4.39 16.93
C SER A 164 -9.35 4.58 15.63
N GLY A 165 -9.77 3.50 14.98
CA GLY A 165 -10.29 3.57 13.62
C GLY A 165 -9.20 3.98 12.63
N TYR A 166 -9.64 4.41 11.46
CA TYR A 166 -8.76 4.90 10.42
C TYR A 166 -9.35 6.14 9.76
N SER A 167 -8.57 7.23 9.69
CA SER A 167 -8.92 8.41 8.90
C SER A 167 -7.81 8.64 7.89
N TYR A 168 -8.13 8.49 6.62
CA TYR A 168 -7.21 8.82 5.55
C TYR A 168 -7.33 10.31 5.25
N GLU A 169 -6.59 11.11 5.96
CA GLU A 169 -6.36 12.52 5.62
C GLU A 169 -5.19 12.63 4.64
N TYR A 170 -5.39 12.21 3.41
CA TYR A 170 -4.48 12.66 2.36
C TYR A 170 -4.88 14.09 2.01
N SER A 171 -4.08 15.04 2.46
CA SER A 171 -4.27 16.46 2.21
C SER A 171 -4.22 16.74 0.68
N GLY A 172 -5.36 16.76 0.04
CA GLY A 172 -5.51 17.02 -1.40
C GLY A 172 -6.61 16.22 -2.08
N PHE A 173 -7.12 15.15 -1.50
CA PHE A 173 -8.06 14.25 -2.17
C PHE A 173 -9.41 14.09 -1.49
N GLY A 174 -9.84 15.00 -0.64
CA GLY A 174 -11.19 14.96 -0.07
C GLY A 174 -11.60 13.56 0.42
N GLY A 175 -10.71 12.87 1.12
CA GLY A 175 -10.89 11.49 1.51
C GLY A 175 -12.05 11.33 2.47
N GLN A 176 -13.15 10.73 1.98
CA GLN A 176 -14.36 10.50 2.77
C GLN A 176 -14.44 9.08 3.34
N ASN A 177 -13.39 8.29 3.25
CA ASN A 177 -13.43 6.90 3.67
C ASN A 177 -12.78 6.69 5.04
N ALA A 178 -13.23 7.47 6.03
CA ALA A 178 -12.88 7.22 7.42
C ALA A 178 -13.58 5.96 7.93
N LEU A 179 -12.81 5.07 8.56
CA LEU A 179 -13.34 3.93 9.29
C LEU A 179 -13.43 4.28 10.78
N GLY A 180 -14.61 4.18 11.37
CA GLY A 180 -14.81 4.44 12.79
C GLY A 180 -14.08 3.42 13.68
N ALA A 181 -13.99 3.74 14.97
CA ALA A 181 -13.40 2.88 15.98
C ALA A 181 -14.16 1.53 16.09
N ASN A 182 -13.42 0.47 16.33
CA ASN A 182 -13.94 -0.88 16.61
C ASN A 182 -14.84 -1.45 15.50
N ILE A 183 -14.59 -1.11 14.24
CA ILE A 183 -15.32 -1.65 13.10
C ILE A 183 -14.53 -2.81 12.49
N PRO A 184 -15.10 -4.03 12.44
CA PRO A 184 -14.50 -5.15 11.73
C PRO A 184 -14.59 -4.94 10.22
N VAL A 185 -13.60 -5.47 9.49
CA VAL A 185 -13.48 -5.30 8.05
C VAL A 185 -13.47 -6.63 7.30
N VAL A 186 -13.88 -6.58 6.05
CA VAL A 186 -13.74 -7.68 5.08
C VAL A 186 -12.75 -7.24 4.01
N MET A 187 -11.70 -8.03 3.81
CA MET A 187 -10.68 -7.77 2.79
C MET A 187 -10.75 -8.84 1.71
N ASP A 188 -11.05 -8.45 0.47
CA ASP A 188 -10.74 -9.29 -0.68
C ASP A 188 -9.26 -9.05 -0.99
N LEU A 189 -8.43 -10.05 -0.71
CA LEU A 189 -6.97 -9.97 -0.73
C LEU A 189 -6.41 -10.94 -1.77
N GLU A 190 -5.59 -10.44 -2.67
CA GLU A 190 -4.85 -11.21 -3.66
C GLU A 190 -3.35 -11.14 -3.35
N LEU A 191 -2.71 -12.30 -3.21
CA LEU A 191 -1.25 -12.39 -3.17
C LEU A 191 -0.72 -12.54 -4.60
N VAL A 192 -0.33 -11.42 -5.19
CA VAL A 192 0.15 -11.38 -6.58
C VAL A 192 1.53 -12.01 -6.72
N ARG A 193 2.44 -11.72 -5.78
CA ARG A 193 3.82 -12.21 -5.83
C ARG A 193 4.51 -12.19 -4.47
N VAL A 194 5.44 -13.14 -4.27
CA VAL A 194 6.43 -13.16 -3.18
C VAL A 194 7.80 -12.84 -3.75
N VAL A 195 8.46 -11.82 -3.24
CA VAL A 195 9.77 -11.36 -3.72
C VAL A 195 10.81 -11.55 -2.63
N LYS A 196 11.66 -12.58 -2.76
CA LYS A 196 12.69 -12.92 -1.77
C LYS A 196 13.93 -12.04 -1.83
N ASP A 197 14.21 -11.47 -3.00
CA ASP A 197 15.37 -10.61 -3.26
C ASP A 197 14.88 -9.36 -4.01
N PRO A 198 14.46 -8.32 -3.28
CA PRO A 198 13.92 -7.10 -3.87
C PRO A 198 14.87 -6.40 -4.83
N GLU A 199 16.14 -6.32 -4.47
CA GLU A 199 17.16 -5.64 -5.29
C GLU A 199 17.35 -6.34 -6.62
N LYS A 200 17.47 -7.66 -6.60
CA LYS A 200 17.63 -8.46 -7.82
C LYS A 200 16.36 -8.45 -8.66
N TYR A 201 15.18 -8.50 -8.03
CA TYR A 201 13.91 -8.40 -8.74
C TYR A 201 13.81 -7.06 -9.46
N GLU A 202 14.05 -5.94 -8.77
CA GLU A 202 14.01 -4.60 -9.34
C GLU A 202 15.05 -4.43 -10.45
N ALA A 203 16.29 -4.89 -10.24
CA ALA A 203 17.32 -4.88 -11.26
C ALA A 203 16.88 -5.61 -12.53
N SER A 204 16.19 -6.75 -12.40
CA SER A 204 15.66 -7.49 -13.55
C SER A 204 14.58 -6.70 -14.29
N LEU A 205 13.71 -5.97 -13.59
CA LEU A 205 12.69 -5.12 -14.21
C LEU A 205 13.31 -3.98 -15.01
N VAL A 206 14.30 -3.29 -14.42
CA VAL A 206 15.04 -2.19 -15.08
C VAL A 206 15.78 -2.69 -16.31
N GLN A 207 16.47 -3.83 -16.22
CA GLN A 207 17.19 -4.45 -17.34
C GLN A 207 16.22 -4.84 -18.46
N ASN A 208 15.10 -5.48 -18.13
CA ASN A 208 14.08 -5.87 -19.10
C ASN A 208 13.49 -4.64 -19.81
N TYR A 209 13.26 -3.55 -19.09
CA TYR A 209 12.78 -2.31 -19.68
C TYR A 209 13.84 -1.67 -20.60
N ALA A 210 15.10 -1.62 -20.18
CA ALA A 210 16.18 -1.08 -20.99
C ALA A 210 16.33 -1.83 -22.31
N VAL A 211 16.31 -3.17 -22.27
CA VAL A 211 16.41 -4.01 -23.50
C VAL A 211 15.12 -3.96 -24.31
N GLY A 212 13.98 -4.24 -23.68
CA GLY A 212 12.72 -4.46 -24.39
C GLY A 212 12.05 -3.17 -24.88
N GLN A 213 12.09 -2.10 -24.09
CA GLN A 213 11.40 -0.85 -24.41
C GLN A 213 12.35 0.22 -25.00
N LEU A 214 13.59 0.26 -24.51
CA LEU A 214 14.55 1.24 -24.98
C LEU A 214 15.48 0.72 -26.07
N ASN A 215 15.45 -0.58 -26.40
CA ASN A 215 16.35 -1.25 -27.36
C ASN A 215 17.84 -0.94 -27.04
N MET A 216 18.22 -1.06 -25.77
CA MET A 216 19.57 -0.90 -25.28
C MET A 216 20.25 -2.25 -25.08
N ASN A 217 21.58 -2.28 -25.12
CA ASN A 217 22.33 -3.45 -24.65
C ASN A 217 22.56 -3.31 -23.12
N LEU A 218 22.65 -4.45 -22.44
CA LEU A 218 22.91 -4.44 -20.99
C LEU A 218 24.29 -3.87 -20.63
N THR A 219 25.18 -3.75 -21.61
CA THR A 219 26.50 -3.11 -21.49
C THR A 219 26.44 -1.58 -21.61
N ASP A 220 25.34 -1.03 -22.10
CA ASP A 220 25.17 0.42 -22.34
C ASP A 220 24.70 1.12 -21.05
N THR A 221 25.40 0.85 -19.95
CA THR A 221 25.09 1.40 -18.63
C THR A 221 25.95 2.60 -18.28
N VAL A 222 25.36 3.59 -17.65
CA VAL A 222 26.12 4.67 -16.99
C VAL A 222 26.74 4.18 -15.69
N ARG A 223 25.97 3.41 -14.94
CA ARG A 223 26.36 2.63 -13.76
C ARG A 223 25.54 1.34 -13.70
N THR A 224 25.91 0.41 -12.85
CA THR A 224 25.12 -0.82 -12.63
C THR A 224 23.66 -0.47 -12.37
N ASN A 225 22.73 -1.01 -13.17
CA ASN A 225 21.28 -0.77 -13.09
C ASN A 225 20.85 0.71 -13.27
N LEU A 226 21.67 1.51 -13.95
CA LEU A 226 21.33 2.85 -14.40
C LEU A 226 21.70 2.97 -15.90
N TYR A 227 20.68 3.17 -16.71
CA TYR A 227 20.77 3.26 -18.16
C TYR A 227 20.35 4.64 -18.62
N LEU A 228 21.03 5.18 -19.65
CA LEU A 228 20.75 6.47 -20.26
C LEU A 228 20.67 6.30 -21.77
N LYS A 229 19.53 6.62 -22.36
CA LYS A 229 19.32 6.60 -23.80
C LYS A 229 19.08 8.00 -24.33
N PRO A 230 19.97 8.57 -25.12
CA PRO A 230 19.73 9.79 -25.87
C PRO A 230 18.53 9.67 -26.81
N ILE A 231 17.69 10.71 -26.87
CA ILE A 231 16.54 10.82 -27.77
C ILE A 231 16.83 11.86 -28.85
N SER A 232 17.30 13.02 -28.43
CA SER A 232 17.65 14.13 -29.34
C SER A 232 18.72 15.01 -28.72
N PHE A 233 19.48 15.68 -29.60
CA PHE A 233 20.53 16.61 -29.20
C PHE A 233 20.12 18.03 -29.55
N GLY A 234 20.50 18.98 -28.71
CA GLY A 234 20.42 20.39 -28.98
C GLY A 234 21.51 20.86 -29.99
N LYS A 235 21.60 22.18 -30.19
CA LYS A 235 22.64 22.77 -31.02
C LYS A 235 23.99 22.83 -30.29
N ASP A 236 23.95 22.91 -28.96
CA ASP A 236 25.15 22.93 -28.14
C ASP A 236 25.57 21.48 -27.85
N THR A 237 26.83 21.18 -28.08
CA THR A 237 27.42 19.85 -27.87
C THR A 237 28.39 19.86 -26.68
N ALA A 238 28.43 20.93 -25.90
CA ALA A 238 29.27 21.01 -24.73
C ALA A 238 28.74 20.04 -23.64
N THR A 239 29.62 19.21 -23.13
CA THR A 239 29.30 18.28 -22.04
C THR A 239 28.99 19.04 -20.76
N ILE A 240 27.94 18.62 -20.05
CA ILE A 240 27.62 19.15 -18.73
C ILE A 240 28.71 18.73 -17.73
N LYS A 241 29.30 19.71 -17.07
CA LYS A 241 30.40 19.47 -16.13
C LYS A 241 29.89 19.30 -14.70
N LYS A 242 30.61 18.51 -13.93
CA LYS A 242 30.44 18.50 -12.48
C LYS A 242 30.64 19.92 -11.92
N ASP A 243 29.96 20.23 -10.84
CA ASP A 243 29.97 21.55 -10.15
C ASP A 243 29.35 22.70 -11.01
N SER A 244 28.59 22.36 -12.05
CA SER A 244 27.78 23.32 -12.80
C SER A 244 26.33 23.27 -12.39
N THR A 245 25.63 24.40 -12.49
CA THR A 245 24.17 24.44 -12.28
C THR A 245 23.48 24.42 -13.64
N VAL A 246 22.50 23.51 -13.81
CA VAL A 246 21.72 23.36 -15.03
C VAL A 246 20.23 23.50 -14.79
N SER A 247 19.50 23.95 -15.80
CA SER A 247 18.03 23.98 -15.77
C SER A 247 17.47 22.76 -16.48
N VAL A 248 16.61 21.97 -15.76
CA VAL A 248 16.13 20.68 -16.23
C VAL A 248 14.61 20.66 -16.28
N TYR A 249 14.07 20.22 -17.42
CA TYR A 249 12.70 19.76 -17.56
C TYR A 249 12.68 18.22 -17.47
N PHE A 250 11.67 17.65 -16.80
CA PHE A 250 11.57 16.20 -16.66
C PHE A 250 10.14 15.69 -16.66
N VAL A 251 9.98 14.40 -16.95
CA VAL A 251 8.79 13.60 -16.70
C VAL A 251 9.22 12.36 -15.94
N GLY A 252 8.85 12.28 -14.67
CA GLY A 252 9.04 11.11 -13.81
C GLY A 252 7.89 10.13 -14.03
N ARG A 253 8.22 8.86 -14.35
CA ARG A 253 7.23 7.81 -14.56
C ARG A 253 7.71 6.46 -14.06
N PHE A 254 6.78 5.63 -13.64
CA PHE A 254 7.06 4.22 -13.36
C PHE A 254 7.26 3.42 -14.66
N LEU A 255 7.75 2.20 -14.55
CA LEU A 255 8.05 1.36 -15.72
C LEU A 255 6.80 0.97 -16.54
N ASP A 256 5.62 1.02 -15.94
CA ASP A 256 4.33 0.83 -16.63
C ASP A 256 3.82 2.08 -17.34
N GLY A 257 4.53 3.21 -17.20
CA GLY A 257 4.23 4.48 -17.83
C GLY A 257 3.41 5.45 -17.00
N PHE A 258 2.96 5.07 -15.79
CA PHE A 258 2.27 6.00 -14.90
C PHE A 258 3.19 7.19 -14.55
N VAL A 259 2.73 8.42 -14.84
CA VAL A 259 3.48 9.65 -14.55
C VAL A 259 3.16 10.08 -13.12
N PHE A 260 4.17 10.07 -12.28
CA PHE A 260 4.03 10.48 -10.88
C PHE A 260 4.50 11.92 -10.62
N ASP A 261 5.40 12.46 -11.47
CA ASP A 261 5.90 13.84 -11.34
C ASP A 261 6.36 14.41 -12.66
N THR A 262 6.20 15.74 -12.84
CA THR A 262 6.72 16.47 -14.00
C THR A 262 6.68 17.98 -13.77
N ASN A 263 7.64 18.69 -14.35
CA ASN A 263 7.64 20.15 -14.40
C ASN A 263 7.37 20.71 -15.83
N ILE A 264 6.78 19.90 -16.72
CA ILE A 264 6.41 20.30 -18.07
C ILE A 264 4.91 20.59 -18.13
N ASP A 265 4.48 21.62 -18.88
CA ASP A 265 3.05 22.01 -19.04
C ASP A 265 2.15 20.91 -19.65
N THR A 266 2.73 19.78 -19.99
CA THR A 266 2.00 18.55 -20.32
C THR A 266 1.35 17.88 -19.12
N ALA A 267 1.59 18.35 -17.89
CA ALA A 267 0.91 17.88 -16.68
C ALA A 267 -0.61 17.87 -16.81
N LYS A 268 -1.20 18.82 -17.55
CA LYS A 268 -2.62 18.80 -17.89
C LYS A 268 -3.03 17.54 -18.65
N LYS A 269 -2.16 17.02 -19.51
CA LYS A 269 -2.39 15.76 -20.24
C LYS A 269 -2.44 14.55 -19.31
N TYR A 270 -1.71 14.59 -18.19
CA TYR A 270 -1.64 13.52 -17.22
C TYR A 270 -2.56 13.77 -16.00
N ASN A 271 -3.34 14.87 -16.03
CA ASN A 271 -4.21 15.30 -14.92
C ASN A 271 -3.47 15.52 -13.57
N LEU A 272 -2.20 15.83 -13.61
CA LEU A 272 -1.38 16.10 -12.43
C LEU A 272 -1.62 17.53 -11.88
N THR A 273 -2.87 17.90 -11.71
CA THR A 273 -3.25 19.27 -11.29
C THR A 273 -2.85 19.58 -9.85
N GLN A 274 -2.57 18.58 -9.02
CA GLN A 274 -2.11 18.83 -7.65
C GLN A 274 -0.71 19.46 -7.58
N TYR A 275 0.14 19.23 -8.57
CA TYR A 275 1.41 19.96 -8.72
C TYR A 275 1.25 21.35 -9.35
N ALA A 276 0.11 21.59 -9.99
CA ALA A 276 -0.24 22.90 -10.53
C ALA A 276 -0.60 23.95 -9.46
N SER A 277 -0.70 23.57 -8.20
CA SER A 277 -0.97 24.52 -7.10
C SER A 277 0.16 25.55 -6.93
N SER A 278 1.39 25.23 -7.39
CA SER A 278 2.50 26.18 -7.48
C SER A 278 2.45 27.05 -8.75
N GLY A 279 1.59 26.71 -9.73
CA GLY A 279 1.32 27.50 -10.94
C GLY A 279 2.48 27.63 -11.92
N LYS A 280 3.59 26.92 -11.70
CA LYS A 280 4.81 27.16 -12.45
C LYS A 280 5.38 25.86 -12.99
N TYR A 281 5.13 25.66 -14.29
CA TYR A 281 5.88 24.68 -15.08
C TYR A 281 7.20 25.31 -15.51
N GLU A 282 8.11 25.45 -14.56
CA GLU A 282 9.44 26.01 -14.76
C GLU A 282 10.49 24.90 -14.62
N PRO A 283 11.64 25.02 -15.30
CA PRO A 283 12.71 24.07 -15.12
C PRO A 283 13.23 24.14 -13.69
N ILE A 284 13.54 22.99 -13.12
CA ILE A 284 14.25 22.92 -11.83
C ILE A 284 15.73 23.24 -12.04
N SER A 285 16.32 23.89 -11.05
CA SER A 285 17.77 24.15 -11.01
C SER A 285 18.45 22.97 -10.32
N VAL A 286 19.46 22.39 -10.97
CA VAL A 286 20.18 21.22 -10.49
C VAL A 286 21.67 21.50 -10.43
N ASP A 287 22.27 21.27 -9.26
CA ASP A 287 23.73 21.35 -9.08
C ASP A 287 24.32 19.97 -9.39
N VAL A 288 25.00 19.87 -10.53
CA VAL A 288 25.46 18.61 -11.11
C VAL A 288 26.64 18.03 -10.37
N GLY A 289 26.54 16.73 -10.03
CA GLY A 289 27.59 15.98 -9.32
C GLY A 289 27.52 16.10 -7.80
N ALA A 290 26.49 16.77 -7.26
CA ALA A 290 26.32 16.93 -5.82
C ALA A 290 26.04 15.61 -5.10
N SER A 291 25.40 14.63 -5.76
CA SER A 291 25.04 13.33 -5.19
C SER A 291 26.12 12.25 -5.36
N GLU A 292 27.25 12.55 -5.99
CA GLU A 292 28.36 11.60 -6.11
C GLU A 292 29.08 11.36 -4.77
N GLU A 293 29.02 12.31 -3.86
CA GLU A 293 29.52 12.18 -2.48
C GLU A 293 28.37 11.67 -1.61
N GLU A 294 28.52 10.50 -1.01
CA GLU A 294 27.47 9.76 -0.26
C GLU A 294 26.88 10.50 0.96
N GLU A 295 27.34 11.70 1.31
CA GLU A 295 26.98 12.39 2.56
C GLU A 295 26.43 13.81 2.37
N THR A 296 25.96 14.23 1.20
CA THR A 296 25.50 15.61 1.06
C THR A 296 24.06 15.81 1.52
N THR A 297 23.90 16.59 2.58
CA THR A 297 22.63 17.14 3.12
C THR A 297 22.15 18.38 2.35
N SER A 298 22.52 18.54 1.10
CA SER A 298 22.15 19.74 0.30
C SER A 298 20.67 19.71 -0.07
N SER A 299 19.97 20.82 0.15
CA SER A 299 18.52 20.98 -0.06
C SER A 299 18.10 21.07 -1.54
N ASN A 300 19.02 21.04 -2.49
CA ASN A 300 18.76 21.11 -3.94
C ASN A 300 19.10 19.78 -4.64
N ILE A 301 19.01 18.66 -3.92
CA ILE A 301 19.36 17.35 -4.48
C ILE A 301 18.14 16.82 -5.25
N VAL A 302 18.29 16.71 -6.55
CA VAL A 302 17.49 15.81 -7.37
C VAL A 302 17.84 14.36 -7.05
N ILE A 303 16.95 13.44 -7.42
CA ILE A 303 17.23 12.01 -7.28
C ILE A 303 18.59 11.67 -7.90
N ARG A 304 19.34 10.82 -7.19
CA ARG A 304 20.74 10.46 -7.51
C ARG A 304 20.92 9.99 -8.96
N GLY A 305 19.95 9.24 -9.49
CA GLY A 305 20.00 8.77 -10.88
C GLY A 305 20.00 9.89 -11.90
N MET A 306 19.21 10.94 -11.68
CA MET A 306 19.17 12.12 -12.56
C MET A 306 20.51 12.86 -12.52
N ASP A 307 21.06 13.10 -11.35
CA ASP A 307 22.32 13.81 -11.20
C ASP A 307 23.49 13.07 -11.89
N ILE A 308 23.61 11.76 -11.67
CA ILE A 308 24.62 10.93 -12.35
C ILE A 308 24.43 10.97 -13.87
N ALA A 309 23.18 10.87 -14.36
CA ALA A 309 22.92 10.89 -15.79
C ALA A 309 23.31 12.24 -16.44
N LEU A 310 23.03 13.37 -15.76
CA LEU A 310 23.39 14.70 -16.23
C LEU A 310 24.89 14.85 -16.51
N THR A 311 25.76 14.20 -15.75
CA THR A 311 27.23 14.22 -16.01
C THR A 311 27.63 13.53 -17.33
N LYS A 312 26.72 12.82 -17.96
CA LYS A 312 26.93 12.11 -19.26
C LYS A 312 26.20 12.77 -20.42
N MET A 313 25.44 13.83 -20.17
CA MET A 313 24.65 14.55 -21.16
C MET A 313 25.38 15.81 -21.66
N VAL A 314 24.89 16.33 -22.79
CA VAL A 314 25.29 17.62 -23.33
C VAL A 314 24.16 18.64 -23.18
N TYR A 315 24.46 19.93 -23.28
CA TYR A 315 23.42 20.95 -23.17
C TYR A 315 22.39 20.84 -24.31
N GLY A 316 21.10 20.96 -23.94
CA GLY A 316 19.99 20.83 -24.89
C GLY A 316 19.67 19.38 -25.30
N GLU A 317 20.31 18.41 -24.70
CA GLU A 317 19.98 17.00 -24.93
C GLU A 317 18.68 16.61 -24.22
N THR A 318 17.90 15.78 -24.90
CA THR A 318 16.78 15.03 -24.29
C THR A 318 17.13 13.56 -24.25
N ALA A 319 17.01 12.93 -23.08
CA ALA A 319 17.31 11.53 -22.91
C ALA A 319 16.27 10.83 -22.03
N THR A 320 16.13 9.53 -22.18
CA THR A 320 15.42 8.67 -21.21
C THR A 320 16.44 7.98 -20.33
N MET A 321 16.26 8.12 -19.02
CA MET A 321 17.01 7.36 -18.04
C MET A 321 16.08 6.34 -17.35
N VAL A 322 16.61 5.16 -17.05
CA VAL A 322 15.92 4.13 -16.26
C VAL A 322 16.88 3.54 -15.25
N PHE A 323 16.41 3.39 -14.01
CA PHE A 323 17.26 2.98 -12.91
C PHE A 323 16.43 2.36 -11.78
N THR A 324 17.11 1.63 -10.89
CA THR A 324 16.53 1.06 -9.67
C THR A 324 16.26 2.14 -8.62
N SER A 325 15.41 1.81 -7.64
CA SER A 325 15.04 2.70 -6.51
C SER A 325 16.26 3.23 -5.75
N THR A 326 17.37 2.49 -5.73
CA THR A 326 18.67 2.92 -5.14
C THR A 326 19.16 4.26 -5.72
N TYR A 327 18.83 4.54 -6.97
CA TYR A 327 19.13 5.81 -7.64
C TYR A 327 17.94 6.78 -7.64
N GLY A 328 16.79 6.36 -7.12
CA GLY A 328 15.58 7.15 -6.95
C GLY A 328 15.32 7.51 -5.50
N TYR A 329 14.21 7.06 -4.98
CA TYR A 329 13.73 7.38 -3.61
C TYR A 329 14.07 6.31 -2.57
N GLY A 330 14.86 5.28 -2.93
CA GLY A 330 15.26 4.21 -2.03
C GLY A 330 14.09 3.36 -1.51
N SER A 331 14.30 2.75 -0.35
CA SER A 331 13.30 1.93 0.33
C SER A 331 12.18 2.74 1.01
N SER A 332 12.40 4.03 1.21
CA SER A 332 11.41 4.91 1.88
C SER A 332 10.35 5.43 0.92
N GLY A 333 10.62 5.40 -0.38
CA GLY A 333 9.73 6.00 -1.37
C GLY A 333 9.62 7.52 -1.27
N GLN A 334 8.68 8.09 -2.02
CA GLN A 334 8.27 9.50 -1.90
C GLN A 334 6.75 9.51 -1.61
N PHE A 335 6.35 10.20 -0.55
CA PHE A 335 4.97 10.37 -0.13
C PHE A 335 4.46 11.77 -0.43
#